data_d28de74ca1bc6fa5daef200699c8c66c
#
_entry.id   d28de74ca1bc6fa5daef200699c8c66c
#
_cell.length_a   1.000
_cell.length_b   1.000
_cell.length_c   1.000
_cell.angle_alpha   90.00
_cell.angle_beta   90.00
_cell.angle_gamma   90.00
#
_symmetry.space_group_name_H-M   'P 1'
#
loop_
_entity.id
_entity.type
_entity.pdbx_description
1 polymer ?
#
loop_
_entity_poly.entity_id
_entity_poly.type
_entity_poly.pdbx_seq_one_letter_code
_entity_poly.pdbx_strand_id
1 'polypeptide(L)'
;MTERDFFLESKTARPARLQCPFCRTTETYNLQWLLRKKKDRIPPGADERDRARFAKAQSYMVLLDDKAACKNLRCRKRFDISGIKTMAYLSDLAGLPKD
;
A
#
# COMPACT_ATOMS: atom_id res chain seq x y z
N MET A 1 -21.25 10.95 5.92
CA MET A 1 -20.31 10.51 4.86
C MET A 1 -19.10 9.86 5.51
N THR A 2 -18.70 8.71 5.01
CA THR A 2 -17.55 8.00 5.56
C THR A 2 -16.28 8.40 4.81
N GLU A 3 -15.12 8.20 5.43
CA GLU A 3 -13.82 8.46 4.80
C GLU A 3 -13.67 7.70 3.48
N ARG A 4 -14.26 6.51 3.39
CA ARG A 4 -14.24 5.68 2.19
C ARG A 4 -14.79 6.41 0.96
N ASP A 5 -15.74 7.31 1.14
CA ASP A 5 -16.36 8.06 0.05
C ASP A 5 -15.40 9.09 -0.55
N PHE A 6 -14.32 9.41 0.14
CA PHE A 6 -13.33 10.40 -0.32
C PHE A 6 -12.30 9.81 -1.28
N PHE A 7 -12.23 8.48 -1.38
CA PHE A 7 -11.15 7.79 -2.10
C PHE A 7 -11.68 6.85 -3.18
N LEU A 8 -10.87 6.72 -4.23
CA LEU A 8 -11.01 5.65 -5.21
C LEU A 8 -10.03 4.55 -4.81
N GLU A 9 -10.54 3.33 -4.64
CA GLU A 9 -9.72 2.19 -4.23
C GLU A 9 -9.36 1.33 -5.44
N SER A 10 -8.10 0.90 -5.49
CA SER A 10 -7.62 -0.05 -6.48
C SER A 10 -6.49 -0.87 -5.88
N LYS A 11 -6.21 -2.03 -6.48
CA LYS A 11 -5.09 -2.86 -6.07
C LYS A 11 -3.92 -2.63 -7.03
N THR A 12 -2.72 -2.57 -6.48
CA THR A 12 -1.52 -2.45 -7.28
C THR A 12 -0.44 -3.38 -6.71
N ALA A 13 0.46 -3.84 -7.56
CA ALA A 13 1.60 -4.65 -7.16
C ALA A 13 2.86 -3.80 -7.25
N ARG A 14 3.71 -3.89 -6.21
CA ARG A 14 4.99 -3.19 -6.20
C ARG A 14 6.11 -4.14 -5.83
N PRO A 15 7.27 -4.03 -6.49
CA PRO A 15 8.40 -4.87 -6.15
C PRO A 15 9.02 -4.44 -4.83
N ALA A 16 9.45 -5.43 -4.04
CA ALA A 16 10.18 -5.20 -2.81
C ALA A 16 11.25 -6.27 -2.65
N ARG A 17 12.43 -5.89 -2.21
CA ARG A 17 13.50 -6.85 -1.92
C ARG A 17 13.35 -7.32 -0.48
N LEU A 18 13.16 -8.61 -0.33
CA LEU A 18 12.97 -9.24 0.97
C LEU A 18 14.01 -10.33 1.20
N GLN A 19 14.50 -10.41 2.42
CA GLN A 19 15.41 -11.47 2.82
C GLN A 19 14.62 -12.51 3.62
N CYS A 20 14.71 -13.77 3.18
CA CYS A 20 14.11 -14.87 3.93
C CYS A 20 14.89 -15.09 5.24
N PRO A 21 14.21 -15.09 6.40
CA PRO A 21 14.91 -15.28 7.68
C PRO A 21 15.42 -16.71 7.89
N PHE A 22 14.92 -17.66 7.11
CA PHE A 22 15.30 -19.07 7.24
C PHE A 22 16.54 -19.44 6.44
N CYS A 23 16.61 -19.00 5.19
CA CYS A 23 17.76 -19.29 4.32
C CYS A 23 18.62 -18.08 4.00
N ARG A 24 18.17 -16.88 4.40
CA ARG A 24 18.85 -15.60 4.21
C ARG A 24 19.08 -15.19 2.75
N THR A 25 18.40 -15.83 1.81
CA THR A 25 18.43 -15.43 0.41
C THR A 25 17.59 -14.18 0.21
N THR A 26 18.15 -13.18 -0.47
CA THR A 26 17.43 -11.96 -0.82
C THR A 26 16.90 -12.08 -2.23
N GLU A 27 15.59 -11.84 -2.40
CA GLU A 27 14.92 -11.89 -3.69
C GLU A 27 13.94 -10.74 -3.81
N THR A 28 13.54 -10.44 -5.05
CA THR A 28 12.51 -9.45 -5.32
C THR A 28 11.13 -10.11 -5.35
N TYR A 29 10.21 -9.56 -4.58
CA TYR A 29 8.82 -10.05 -4.49
C TYR A 29 7.87 -8.95 -4.94
N ASN A 30 6.81 -9.32 -5.64
CA ASN A 30 5.75 -8.39 -5.99
C ASN A 30 4.69 -8.45 -4.87
N LEU A 31 4.61 -7.38 -4.11
CA LEU A 31 3.67 -7.28 -2.99
C LEU A 31 2.41 -6.56 -3.43
N GLN A 32 1.27 -7.01 -2.93
CA GLN A 32 -0.03 -6.41 -3.23
C GLN A 32 -0.32 -5.28 -2.27
N TRP A 33 -0.74 -4.15 -2.82
CA TRP A 33 -1.08 -2.96 -2.07
C TRP A 33 -2.49 -2.51 -2.43
N LEU A 34 -3.22 -2.00 -1.45
CA LEU A 34 -4.47 -1.29 -1.68
C LEU A 34 -4.13 0.19 -1.84
N LEU A 35 -4.37 0.72 -3.03
CA LEU A 35 -4.18 2.14 -3.32
C LEU A 35 -5.48 2.87 -3.06
N ARG A 36 -5.45 3.89 -2.22
CA ARG A 36 -6.57 4.78 -1.94
C ARG A 36 -6.23 6.17 -2.43
N LYS A 37 -6.70 6.48 -3.63
CA LYS A 37 -6.45 7.76 -4.26
C LYS A 37 -7.57 8.72 -3.94
N LYS A 38 -7.24 9.88 -3.38
CA LYS A 38 -8.20 10.93 -3.10
C LYS A 38 -8.90 11.35 -4.37
N LYS A 39 -10.23 11.46 -4.33
CA LYS A 39 -11.04 11.92 -5.46
C LYS A 39 -10.70 13.38 -5.77
N ASP A 40 -10.89 13.78 -7.02
CA ASP A 40 -10.64 15.14 -7.45
C ASP A 40 -11.64 16.13 -6.86
N ARG A 41 -12.85 15.66 -6.57
CA ARG A 41 -13.94 16.47 -6.02
C ARG A 41 -14.56 15.77 -4.84
N ILE A 42 -14.99 16.57 -3.87
CA ILE A 42 -15.75 16.04 -2.76
C ILE A 42 -17.08 15.45 -3.27
N PRO A 43 -17.50 14.27 -2.76
CA PRO A 43 -18.77 13.69 -3.17
C PRO A 43 -19.96 14.60 -2.87
N PRO A 44 -21.02 14.56 -3.69
CA PRO A 44 -22.23 15.34 -3.43
C PRO A 44 -22.88 14.94 -2.10
N GLY A 45 -23.52 15.90 -1.44
CA GLY A 45 -24.15 15.65 -0.14
C GLY A 45 -23.24 15.85 1.06
N ALA A 46 -21.99 16.29 0.84
CA ALA A 46 -21.04 16.55 1.92
C ALA A 46 -21.43 17.83 2.69
N ASP A 47 -21.35 17.76 4.01
CA ASP A 47 -21.52 18.93 4.88
C ASP A 47 -20.18 19.61 5.17
N GLU A 48 -20.16 20.62 6.04
CA GLU A 48 -18.93 21.34 6.39
C GLU A 48 -17.89 20.45 7.02
N ARG A 49 -18.28 19.52 7.86
CA ARG A 49 -17.35 18.58 8.52
C ARG A 49 -16.72 17.68 7.48
N ASP A 50 -17.53 17.19 6.54
CA ASP A 50 -17.04 16.35 5.45
C ASP A 50 -16.05 17.11 4.57
N ARG A 51 -16.33 18.38 4.27
CA ARG A 51 -15.44 19.23 3.48
C ARG A 51 -14.10 19.44 4.19
N ALA A 52 -14.14 19.69 5.49
CA ALA A 52 -12.91 19.87 6.28
C ALA A 52 -12.09 18.60 6.31
N ARG A 53 -12.73 17.45 6.49
CA ARG A 53 -12.06 16.15 6.47
C ARG A 53 -11.47 15.85 5.11
N PHE A 54 -12.21 16.11 4.04
CA PHE A 54 -11.75 15.89 2.68
C PHE A 54 -10.54 16.76 2.35
N ALA A 55 -10.55 18.03 2.78
CA ALA A 55 -9.42 18.94 2.54
C ALA A 55 -8.14 18.44 3.17
N LYS A 56 -8.22 17.75 4.31
CA LYS A 56 -7.07 17.18 5.01
C LYS A 56 -6.70 15.78 4.52
N ALA A 57 -7.56 15.14 3.76
CA ALA A 57 -7.32 13.78 3.29
C ALA A 57 -6.18 13.75 2.28
N GLN A 58 -5.36 12.71 2.34
CA GLN A 58 -4.24 12.50 1.43
C GLN A 58 -4.32 11.09 0.84
N SER A 59 -3.92 10.96 -0.41
CA SER A 59 -3.83 9.66 -1.06
C SER A 59 -2.77 8.82 -0.36
N TYR A 60 -3.09 7.54 -0.14
CA TYR A 60 -2.17 6.62 0.52
C TYR A 60 -2.35 5.20 0.03
N MET A 61 -1.44 4.32 0.42
CA MET A 61 -1.52 2.91 0.09
C MET A 61 -1.26 2.08 1.34
N VAL A 62 -1.89 0.90 1.39
CA VAL A 62 -1.79 -0.02 2.51
C VAL A 62 -1.34 -1.39 1.99
N LEU A 63 -0.35 -1.99 2.65
CA LEU A 63 0.14 -3.30 2.28
C LEU A 63 -0.94 -4.36 2.60
N LEU A 64 -1.29 -5.15 1.60
CA LEU A 64 -2.27 -6.23 1.74
C LEU A 64 -1.62 -7.57 2.12
N ASP A 65 -0.38 -7.79 1.65
CA ASP A 65 0.34 -9.02 1.94
C ASP A 65 1.04 -8.91 3.29
N ASP A 66 0.85 -9.92 4.14
CA ASP A 66 1.53 -10.02 5.43
C ASP A 66 2.65 -11.05 5.41
N LYS A 67 2.62 -11.98 4.46
CA LYS A 67 3.59 -13.07 4.34
C LYS A 67 4.04 -13.24 2.90
N ALA A 68 5.27 -13.72 2.74
CA ALA A 68 5.83 -14.08 1.44
C ALA A 68 6.36 -15.50 1.46
N ALA A 69 6.28 -16.18 0.32
CA ALA A 69 6.87 -17.50 0.16
C ALA A 69 8.26 -17.36 -0.44
N CYS A 70 9.26 -17.94 0.21
CA CYS A 70 10.63 -17.88 -0.24
C CYS A 70 10.77 -18.43 -1.67
N LYS A 71 11.44 -17.67 -2.54
CA LYS A 71 11.67 -18.08 -3.91
C LYS A 71 12.81 -19.08 -4.07
N ASN A 72 13.61 -19.29 -3.03
CA ASN A 72 14.65 -20.30 -3.05
C ASN A 72 14.01 -21.68 -3.06
N LEU A 73 14.27 -22.45 -4.13
CA LEU A 73 13.66 -23.77 -4.31
C LEU A 73 14.03 -24.76 -3.18
N ARG A 74 15.14 -24.55 -2.51
CA ARG A 74 15.58 -25.39 -1.41
C ARG A 74 14.91 -25.03 -0.08
N CYS A 75 14.37 -23.81 0.03
CA CYS A 75 13.75 -23.33 1.26
C CYS A 75 12.23 -23.39 1.18
N ARG A 76 11.64 -22.58 0.30
CA ARG A 76 10.19 -22.47 0.05
C ARG A 76 9.33 -22.21 1.28
N LYS A 77 9.92 -21.77 2.36
CA LYS A 77 9.17 -21.47 3.58
C LYS A 77 8.47 -20.12 3.45
N ARG A 78 7.32 -20.02 4.11
CA ARG A 78 6.64 -18.74 4.25
C ARG A 78 7.24 -17.98 5.43
N PHE A 79 7.41 -16.69 5.26
CA PHE A 79 7.92 -15.83 6.32
C PHE A 79 7.12 -14.54 6.37
N ASP A 80 7.10 -13.91 7.55
CA ASP A 80 6.40 -12.66 7.75
C ASP A 80 7.18 -11.52 7.07
N ILE A 81 6.44 -10.64 6.39
CA ILE A 81 7.03 -9.45 5.78
C ILE A 81 7.35 -8.46 6.90
N SER A 82 8.63 -8.09 7.00
CA SER A 82 9.10 -7.15 8.01
C SER A 82 10.07 -6.14 7.40
N GLY A 83 10.34 -5.07 8.13
CA GLY A 83 11.24 -4.03 7.68
C GLY A 83 10.65 -3.11 6.60
N ILE A 84 9.38 -3.26 6.27
CA ILE A 84 8.67 -2.45 5.29
C ILE A 84 7.51 -1.73 5.98
N LYS A 85 7.30 -0.46 5.64
CA LYS A 85 6.12 0.26 6.11
C LYS A 85 4.87 -0.35 5.51
N THR A 86 3.87 -0.63 6.35
CA THR A 86 2.60 -1.21 5.89
C THR A 86 1.63 -0.17 5.36
N MET A 87 1.94 1.10 5.55
CA MET A 87 1.16 2.22 5.04
C MET A 87 2.12 3.31 4.57
N ALA A 88 1.82 3.93 3.44
CA ALA A 88 2.62 5.03 2.92
C ALA A 88 1.73 6.05 2.22
N TYR A 89 1.97 7.33 2.46
CA TYR A 89 1.31 8.40 1.71
C TYR A 89 1.96 8.53 0.33
N LEU A 90 1.15 8.81 -0.69
CA LEU A 90 1.69 8.97 -2.04
C LEU A 90 2.64 10.15 -2.15
N SER A 91 2.45 11.19 -1.34
CA SER A 91 3.36 12.33 -1.30
C SER A 91 4.77 11.92 -0.84
N ASP A 92 4.87 10.93 0.06
CA ASP A 92 6.15 10.41 0.53
C ASP A 92 6.83 9.52 -0.49
N LEU A 93 6.07 9.08 -1.52
CA LEU A 93 6.57 8.24 -2.59
C LEU A 93 6.93 9.07 -3.84
N ALA A 94 6.96 10.40 -3.72
CA ALA A 94 7.36 11.28 -4.82
C ALA A 94 8.76 10.88 -5.30
N GLY A 95 8.91 10.66 -6.60
CA GLY A 95 10.15 10.17 -7.18
C GLY A 95 10.19 8.66 -7.42
N LEU A 96 9.23 7.90 -6.87
CA LEU A 96 9.09 6.50 -7.23
C LEU A 96 8.36 6.35 -8.56
N PRO A 97 8.66 5.28 -9.34
CA PRO A 97 7.94 5.04 -10.58
C PRO A 97 6.44 4.93 -10.33
N LYS A 98 5.66 5.58 -11.17
CA LYS A 98 4.21 5.41 -11.15
C LYS A 98 3.86 4.11 -11.85
N ASP A 99 2.97 3.38 -11.25
CA ASP A 99 2.46 2.16 -11.89
C ASP A 99 1.43 2.49 -12.96
#